data_81afaa43b2fc26a1a621f1873e348b29
#
_entry.id   81afaa43b2fc26a1a621f1873e348b29
#
_cell.length_a   1.000
_cell.length_b   1.000
_cell.length_c   1.000
_cell.angle_alpha   90.00
_cell.angle_beta   90.00
_cell.angle_gamma   90.00
#
_symmetry.space_group_name_H-M   'P 1'
#
loop_
_entity.id
_entity.type
_entity.pdbx_description
1 polymer ?
#
loop_
_entity_poly.entity_id
_entity_poly.type
_entity_poly.pdbx_seq_one_letter_code
_entity_poly.pdbx_strand_id
1 'polypeptide(L)'
;MENIKREELERLVGADKVNIFYDIIDEITLLYDMNCTWNNGGKKWTYEYKFRKSGKTLCAFYFKANMLGFMIIFGKEERKKVEEIRKELSSDILKSYDNAETLHDGKWVMFNVTNYSVIEDFKKLLFIKKIPNRK
;
A
#
# COMPACT_ATOMS: atom_id res chain seq x y z
N MET A 1 15.35 -1.95 12.14
CA MET A 1 15.76 -0.71 11.45
C MET A 1 15.10 0.48 12.14
N GLU A 2 15.83 1.56 12.32
CA GLU A 2 15.29 2.78 12.90
C GLU A 2 14.34 3.48 11.92
N ASN A 3 13.52 4.39 12.46
CA ASN A 3 12.62 5.20 11.62
C ASN A 3 13.43 6.03 10.64
N ILE A 4 12.97 6.05 9.40
CA ILE A 4 13.58 6.85 8.35
C ILE A 4 13.07 8.28 8.46
N LYS A 5 13.99 9.25 8.43
CA LYS A 5 13.63 10.67 8.57
C LYS A 5 12.91 11.18 7.33
N ARG A 6 12.00 12.12 7.55
CA ARG A 6 11.23 12.73 6.47
C ARG A 6 12.13 13.32 5.37
N GLU A 7 13.21 13.99 5.76
CA GLU A 7 14.14 14.59 4.80
C GLU A 7 14.77 13.56 3.88
N GLU A 8 15.07 12.37 4.41
CA GLU A 8 15.60 11.27 3.63
C GLU A 8 14.60 10.80 2.57
N LEU A 9 13.35 10.64 2.99
CA LEU A 9 12.27 10.24 2.07
C LEU A 9 12.04 11.30 1.01
N GLU A 10 12.08 12.58 1.37
CA GLU A 10 11.89 13.69 0.43
C GLU A 10 13.00 13.74 -0.61
N ARG A 11 14.26 13.47 -0.20
CA ARG A 11 15.36 13.37 -1.15
C ARG A 11 15.16 12.25 -2.15
N LEU A 12 14.52 11.16 -1.71
CA LEU A 12 14.34 9.97 -2.55
C LEU A 12 13.17 10.10 -3.52
N VAL A 13 12.00 10.54 -3.05
CA VAL A 13 10.77 10.53 -3.84
C VAL A 13 10.12 11.92 -4.03
N GLY A 14 10.62 12.95 -3.35
CA GLY A 14 10.07 14.29 -3.41
C GLY A 14 9.05 14.57 -2.32
N ALA A 15 8.89 15.85 -1.97
CA ALA A 15 8.02 16.28 -0.88
C ALA A 15 6.56 15.94 -1.12
N ASP A 16 6.06 16.05 -2.35
CA ASP A 16 4.66 15.80 -2.67
C ASP A 16 4.28 14.34 -2.35
N LYS A 17 5.10 13.38 -2.79
CA LYS A 17 4.83 11.96 -2.54
C LYS A 17 4.94 11.62 -1.06
N VAL A 18 5.87 12.26 -0.34
CA VAL A 18 6.01 12.06 1.11
C VAL A 18 4.77 12.56 1.84
N ASN A 19 4.21 13.70 1.42
CA ASN A 19 2.96 14.21 2.00
C ASN A 19 1.82 13.22 1.80
N ILE A 20 1.69 12.67 0.60
CA ILE A 20 0.67 11.66 0.30
C ILE A 20 0.88 10.42 1.18
N PHE A 21 2.11 9.97 1.32
CA PHE A 21 2.48 8.83 2.15
C PHE A 21 2.00 9.01 3.59
N TYR A 22 2.29 10.16 4.20
CA TYR A 22 1.86 10.41 5.58
C TYR A 22 0.34 10.51 5.70
N ASP A 23 -0.33 11.09 4.71
CA ASP A 23 -1.79 11.17 4.72
C ASP A 23 -2.42 9.78 4.63
N ILE A 24 -1.86 8.89 3.80
CA ILE A 24 -2.35 7.51 3.72
C ILE A 24 -2.11 6.77 5.04
N ILE A 25 -0.93 6.94 5.65
CA ILE A 25 -0.62 6.33 6.95
C ILE A 25 -1.64 6.78 7.99
N ASP A 26 -1.95 8.08 8.04
CA ASP A 26 -2.92 8.61 8.99
C ASP A 26 -4.29 7.96 8.81
N GLU A 27 -4.75 7.81 7.57
CA GLU A 27 -6.03 7.16 7.28
C GLU A 27 -6.01 5.68 7.70
N ILE A 28 -4.93 4.96 7.41
CA ILE A 28 -4.81 3.56 7.80
C ILE A 28 -4.80 3.45 9.32
N THR A 29 -4.06 4.31 10.00
CA THR A 29 -3.93 4.29 11.46
C THR A 29 -5.25 4.59 12.16
N LEU A 30 -6.10 5.43 11.57
CA LEU A 30 -7.43 5.71 12.12
C LEU A 30 -8.34 4.47 12.08
N LEU A 31 -8.16 3.60 11.09
CA LEU A 31 -9.03 2.44 10.86
C LEU A 31 -8.47 1.13 11.40
N TYR A 32 -7.16 0.99 11.40
CA TYR A 32 -6.50 -0.28 11.69
C TYR A 32 -5.48 -0.17 12.81
N ASP A 33 -5.59 -1.09 13.76
CA ASP A 33 -4.58 -1.28 14.80
C ASP A 33 -3.57 -2.31 14.28
N MET A 34 -2.44 -1.84 13.79
CA MET A 34 -1.38 -2.66 13.18
C MET A 34 -0.01 -2.24 13.70
N ASN A 35 0.93 -3.15 13.65
CA ASN A 35 2.33 -2.85 13.94
C ASN A 35 3.02 -2.38 12.66
N CYS A 36 3.72 -1.26 12.74
CA CYS A 36 4.38 -0.66 11.59
C CYS A 36 5.89 -0.72 11.77
N THR A 37 6.60 -1.22 10.76
CA THR A 37 8.06 -1.34 10.82
C THR A 37 8.70 -0.86 9.52
N TRP A 38 9.86 -0.19 9.68
CA TRP A 38 10.74 0.15 8.58
C TRP A 38 11.71 -1.00 8.35
N ASN A 39 11.92 -1.36 7.09
CA ASN A 39 12.85 -2.41 6.69
C ASN A 39 13.61 -2.00 5.43
N ASN A 40 14.68 -2.70 5.11
CA ASN A 40 15.31 -2.57 3.81
C ASN A 40 14.34 -3.06 2.74
N GLY A 41 14.35 -2.42 1.57
CA GLY A 41 13.41 -2.71 0.50
C GLY A 41 13.75 -3.93 -0.37
N GLY A 42 14.84 -4.60 -0.07
CA GLY A 42 15.33 -5.71 -0.90
C GLY A 42 16.17 -5.21 -2.06
N LYS A 43 16.23 -6.00 -3.14
CA LYS A 43 17.12 -5.69 -4.27
C LYS A 43 16.65 -4.52 -5.13
N LYS A 44 15.34 -4.31 -5.21
CA LYS A 44 14.76 -3.33 -6.14
C LYS A 44 14.35 -2.02 -5.48
N TRP A 45 14.18 -2.01 -4.15
CA TRP A 45 13.66 -0.87 -3.42
C TRP A 45 14.63 -0.47 -2.32
N THR A 46 14.61 0.83 -1.96
CA THR A 46 15.51 1.35 -0.92
C THR A 46 14.95 1.05 0.46
N TYR A 47 13.66 1.36 0.67
CA TYR A 47 13.01 1.17 1.96
C TYR A 47 11.65 0.51 1.80
N GLU A 48 11.26 -0.23 2.86
CA GLU A 48 9.92 -0.82 3.00
C GLU A 48 9.32 -0.34 4.32
N TYR A 49 8.06 0.08 4.30
CA TYR A 49 7.30 0.39 5.50
C TYR A 49 6.08 -0.52 5.53
N LYS A 50 6.05 -1.45 6.47
CA LYS A 50 5.10 -2.56 6.47
C LYS A 50 4.14 -2.49 7.65
N PHE A 51 2.86 -2.77 7.38
CA PHE A 51 1.80 -2.89 8.38
C PHE A 51 1.49 -4.37 8.58
N ARG A 52 1.77 -4.89 9.78
CA ARG A 52 1.53 -6.29 10.13
C ARG A 52 0.91 -6.42 11.50
N LYS A 53 0.15 -7.51 11.72
CA LYS A 53 -0.33 -7.89 13.03
C LYS A 53 -0.62 -9.39 13.05
N SER A 54 -0.19 -10.07 14.12
CA SER A 54 -0.43 -11.51 14.31
C SER A 54 0.03 -12.36 13.13
N GLY A 55 1.20 -12.01 12.58
CA GLY A 55 1.80 -12.74 11.47
C GLY A 55 1.22 -12.47 10.10
N LYS A 56 0.25 -11.54 10.00
CA LYS A 56 -0.38 -11.21 8.73
C LYS A 56 -0.05 -9.78 8.31
N THR A 57 0.26 -9.60 7.03
CA THR A 57 0.54 -8.29 6.45
C THR A 57 -0.74 -7.70 5.86
N LEU A 58 -1.05 -6.46 6.26
CA LEU A 58 -2.16 -5.72 5.67
C LEU A 58 -1.73 -5.10 4.34
N CYS A 59 -0.62 -4.37 4.36
CA CYS A 59 -0.07 -3.67 3.20
C CYS A 59 1.35 -3.24 3.50
N ALA A 60 2.04 -2.73 2.47
CA ALA A 60 3.38 -2.19 2.64
C ALA A 60 3.63 -1.06 1.64
N PHE A 61 4.44 -0.08 2.06
CA PHE A 61 4.94 0.96 1.16
C PHE A 61 6.37 0.65 0.79
N TYR A 62 6.75 0.99 -0.44
CA TYR A 62 8.10 0.80 -0.95
C TYR A 62 8.61 2.09 -1.58
N PHE A 63 9.85 2.44 -1.26
CA PHE A 63 10.49 3.66 -1.73
C PHE A 63 11.72 3.32 -2.54
N LYS A 64 11.88 3.96 -3.69
CA LYS A 64 13.14 4.01 -4.44
C LYS A 64 13.21 5.36 -5.14
N ALA A 65 14.33 5.68 -5.79
CA ALA A 65 14.51 6.97 -6.43
C ALA A 65 13.30 7.30 -7.34
N ASN A 66 12.65 8.41 -7.04
CA ASN A 66 11.52 8.96 -7.80
C ASN A 66 10.26 8.08 -7.84
N MET A 67 10.15 7.06 -6.98
CA MET A 67 8.97 6.21 -6.99
C MET A 67 8.56 5.79 -5.57
N LEU A 68 7.26 5.94 -5.30
CA LEU A 68 6.61 5.43 -4.10
C LEU A 68 5.58 4.41 -4.53
N GLY A 69 5.73 3.17 -4.05
CA GLY A 69 4.80 2.09 -4.33
C GLY A 69 3.99 1.71 -3.10
N PHE A 70 2.77 1.26 -3.31
CA PHE A 70 1.89 0.74 -2.27
C PHE A 70 1.48 -0.67 -2.67
N MET A 71 1.83 -1.65 -1.86
CA MET A 71 1.62 -3.06 -2.20
C MET A 71 0.53 -3.69 -1.34
N ILE A 72 -0.37 -4.41 -2.00
CA ILE A 72 -1.36 -5.27 -1.37
C ILE A 72 -1.30 -6.64 -2.05
N ILE A 73 -1.38 -7.70 -1.23
CA ILE A 73 -1.46 -9.07 -1.74
C ILE A 73 -2.91 -9.53 -1.58
N PHE A 74 -3.54 -9.91 -2.69
CA PHE A 74 -4.94 -10.34 -2.69
C PHE A 74 -5.03 -11.85 -2.82
N GLY A 75 -5.63 -12.50 -1.82
CA GLY A 75 -5.95 -13.92 -1.89
C GLY A 75 -7.15 -14.18 -2.79
N LYS A 76 -7.50 -15.45 -2.94
CA LYS A 76 -8.56 -15.88 -3.86
C LYS A 76 -9.91 -15.20 -3.59
N GLU A 77 -10.36 -15.21 -2.33
CA GLU A 77 -11.64 -14.61 -1.98
C GLU A 77 -11.61 -13.09 -2.10
N GLU A 78 -10.47 -12.51 -1.79
CA GLU A 78 -10.28 -11.05 -1.92
C GLU A 78 -10.37 -10.62 -3.38
N ARG A 79 -9.78 -11.39 -4.29
CA ARG A 79 -9.86 -11.09 -5.73
C ARG A 79 -11.30 -11.09 -6.24
N LYS A 80 -12.13 -12.00 -5.72
CA LYS A 80 -13.57 -12.01 -6.06
C LYS A 80 -14.25 -10.72 -5.63
N LYS A 81 -13.92 -10.24 -4.43
CA LYS A 81 -14.49 -8.99 -3.91
C LYS A 81 -14.03 -7.78 -4.69
N VAL A 82 -12.78 -7.76 -5.18
CA VAL A 82 -12.30 -6.68 -6.04
C VAL A 82 -13.14 -6.61 -7.31
N GLU A 83 -13.46 -7.77 -7.92
CA GLU A 83 -14.29 -7.80 -9.13
C GLU A 83 -15.67 -7.21 -8.88
N GLU A 84 -16.23 -7.39 -7.69
CA GLU A 84 -17.54 -6.82 -7.33
C GLU A 84 -17.55 -5.30 -7.27
N ILE A 85 -16.41 -4.67 -6.95
CA ILE A 85 -16.33 -3.22 -6.77
C ILE A 85 -15.54 -2.52 -7.90
N ARG A 86 -15.27 -3.21 -9.01
CA ARG A 86 -14.47 -2.63 -10.11
C ARG A 86 -14.98 -1.25 -10.54
N LYS A 87 -16.29 -1.07 -10.59
CA LYS A 87 -16.91 0.19 -11.02
C LYS A 87 -16.61 1.36 -10.08
N GLU A 88 -16.22 1.08 -8.86
CA GLU A 88 -15.89 2.10 -7.85
C GLU A 88 -14.43 2.49 -7.86
N LEU A 89 -13.59 1.81 -8.65
CA LEU A 89 -12.14 2.03 -8.68
C LEU A 89 -11.74 2.79 -9.93
N SER A 90 -10.71 3.64 -9.81
CA SER A 90 -10.21 4.41 -10.94
C SER A 90 -9.55 3.49 -11.98
N SER A 91 -9.45 3.98 -13.22
CA SER A 91 -8.84 3.21 -14.31
C SER A 91 -7.37 2.90 -14.05
N ASP A 92 -6.63 3.82 -13.44
CA ASP A 92 -5.22 3.60 -13.13
C ASP A 92 -5.03 2.48 -12.09
N ILE A 93 -5.89 2.46 -11.08
CA ILE A 93 -5.87 1.40 -10.06
C ILE A 93 -6.20 0.05 -10.69
N LEU A 94 -7.23 0.00 -11.52
CA LEU A 94 -7.63 -1.24 -12.21
C LEU A 94 -6.54 -1.72 -13.17
N LYS A 95 -5.87 -0.81 -13.85
CA LYS A 95 -4.77 -1.16 -14.76
C LYS A 95 -3.63 -1.84 -13.99
N SER A 96 -3.23 -1.28 -12.85
CA SER A 96 -2.19 -1.88 -12.01
C SER A 96 -2.63 -3.25 -11.49
N TYR A 97 -3.88 -3.36 -11.06
CA TYR A 97 -4.43 -4.61 -10.55
C TYR A 97 -4.45 -5.68 -11.65
N ASP A 98 -4.98 -5.34 -12.83
CA ASP A 98 -5.13 -6.30 -13.92
C ASP A 98 -3.78 -6.76 -14.50
N ASN A 99 -2.77 -5.88 -14.49
CA ASN A 99 -1.45 -6.19 -15.02
C ASN A 99 -0.57 -6.99 -14.05
N ALA A 100 -0.95 -7.10 -12.78
CA ALA A 100 -0.17 -7.84 -11.79
C ALA A 100 -0.34 -9.35 -11.97
N GLU A 101 0.73 -10.09 -11.69
CA GLU A 101 0.69 -11.55 -11.76
C GLU A 101 -0.02 -12.14 -10.57
N THR A 102 -0.73 -13.25 -10.79
CA THR A 102 -1.25 -14.07 -9.71
C THR A 102 -0.29 -15.22 -9.47
N LEU A 103 0.33 -15.23 -8.29
CA LEU A 103 1.28 -16.25 -7.91
C LEU A 103 0.61 -17.26 -6.98
N HIS A 104 1.38 -18.26 -6.53
CA HIS A 104 0.88 -19.33 -5.67
C HIS A 104 0.20 -18.79 -4.41
N ASP A 105 0.77 -17.78 -3.80
CA ASP A 105 0.30 -17.21 -2.52
C ASP A 105 -0.62 -15.99 -2.70
N GLY A 106 -0.98 -15.64 -3.92
CA GLY A 106 -1.90 -14.55 -4.18
C GLY A 106 -1.46 -13.64 -5.31
N LYS A 107 -2.26 -12.60 -5.52
CA LYS A 107 -1.98 -11.57 -6.52
C LYS A 107 -1.26 -10.40 -5.84
N TRP A 108 -0.01 -10.20 -6.18
CA TRP A 108 0.86 -9.16 -5.61
C TRP A 108 0.75 -7.90 -6.46
N VAL A 109 0.06 -6.90 -5.95
CA VAL A 109 -0.16 -5.66 -6.71
C VAL A 109 0.65 -4.53 -6.11
N MET A 110 1.52 -3.94 -6.91
CA MET A 110 2.27 -2.74 -6.54
C MET A 110 1.65 -1.55 -7.26
N PHE A 111 0.93 -0.72 -6.49
CA PHE A 111 0.32 0.49 -7.02
C PHE A 111 1.32 1.64 -6.97
N ASN A 112 1.41 2.43 -8.04
CA ASN A 112 2.27 3.60 -8.06
C ASN A 112 1.52 4.78 -7.44
N VAL A 113 2.08 5.36 -6.37
CA VAL A 113 1.46 6.49 -5.68
C VAL A 113 1.94 7.78 -6.33
N THR A 114 1.07 8.45 -7.08
CA THR A 114 1.42 9.65 -7.83
C THR A 114 0.66 10.90 -7.39
N ASN A 115 -0.55 10.74 -6.84
CA ASN A 115 -1.39 11.86 -6.42
C ASN A 115 -2.37 11.42 -5.33
N TYR A 116 -3.09 12.39 -4.76
CA TYR A 116 -4.02 12.16 -3.65
C TYR A 116 -5.26 11.34 -4.01
N SER A 117 -5.60 11.26 -5.31
CA SER A 117 -6.82 10.54 -5.72
C SER A 117 -6.78 9.04 -5.38
N VAL A 118 -5.58 8.48 -5.17
CA VAL A 118 -5.43 7.05 -4.84
C VAL A 118 -5.93 6.69 -3.44
N ILE A 119 -6.03 7.67 -2.52
CA ILE A 119 -6.33 7.40 -1.10
C ILE A 119 -7.68 6.69 -0.94
N GLU A 120 -8.72 7.19 -1.58
CA GLU A 120 -10.06 6.57 -1.45
C GLU A 120 -10.09 5.17 -2.04
N ASP A 121 -9.41 4.96 -3.16
CA ASP A 121 -9.31 3.62 -3.76
C ASP A 121 -8.55 2.66 -2.84
N PHE A 122 -7.44 3.10 -2.25
CA PHE A 122 -6.67 2.28 -1.32
C PHE A 122 -7.50 1.89 -0.10
N LYS A 123 -8.31 2.81 0.42
CA LYS A 123 -9.20 2.51 1.56
C LYS A 123 -10.20 1.41 1.20
N LYS A 124 -10.78 1.46 0.01
CA LYS A 124 -11.72 0.43 -0.46
C LYS A 124 -11.02 -0.94 -0.59
N LEU A 125 -9.81 -0.95 -1.14
CA LEU A 125 -9.04 -2.18 -1.30
C LEU A 125 -8.61 -2.77 0.05
N LEU A 126 -8.19 -1.92 0.98
CA LEU A 126 -7.83 -2.36 2.33
C LEU A 126 -9.03 -2.94 3.06
N PHE A 127 -10.22 -2.36 2.87
CA PHE A 127 -11.45 -2.88 3.46
C PHE A 127 -11.74 -4.31 2.99
N ILE A 128 -11.38 -4.64 1.77
CA ILE A 128 -11.48 -6.00 1.25
C ILE A 128 -10.52 -6.93 1.98
N LYS A 129 -9.30 -6.47 2.25
CA LYS A 129 -8.28 -7.25 2.95
C LYS A 129 -8.66 -7.50 4.40
N LYS A 130 -9.21 -6.49 5.05
CA LYS A 130 -9.50 -6.55 6.48
C LYS A 130 -10.54 -5.49 6.83
N ILE A 131 -11.57 -5.90 7.57
CA ILE A 131 -12.51 -4.95 8.15
C ILE A 131 -11.76 -4.14 9.20
N PRO A 132 -11.97 -2.82 9.27
CA PRO A 132 -11.32 -2.00 10.29
C PRO A 132 -11.48 -2.57 11.68
N ASN A 133 -10.39 -2.61 12.44
CA ASN A 133 -10.36 -3.20 13.79
C ASN A 133 -10.19 -2.19 14.92
N ARG A 134 -10.17 -0.88 14.62
CA ARG A 134 -10.25 0.15 15.62
C ARG A 134 -11.70 0.52 15.86
N LYS A 135 -11.99 0.77 17.10
CA LYS A 135 -13.33 1.21 17.50
C LYS A 135 -13.42 2.72 17.59
#